data_346eefb4978f52f89b9ec66f0ac9ccbb
#
_entry.id   346eefb4978f52f89b9ec66f0ac9ccbb
#
_cell.length_a   1.000
_cell.length_b   1.000
_cell.length_c   1.000
_cell.angle_alpha   90.00
_cell.angle_beta   90.00
_cell.angle_gamma   90.00
#
_symmetry.space_group_name_H-M   'P 1'
#
loop_
_entity.id
_entity.type
_entity.pdbx_description
1 polymer ?
#
loop_
_entity_poly.entity_id
_entity_poly.type
_entity_poly.pdbx_seq_one_letter_code
_entity_poly.pdbx_strand_id
1 'polypeptide(L)'
;MIRANLYNEYNETLIEGSKKKITMKINLFIIGFAALSFTACAQKDTSINESSTSYSYETIVSDLQIPWGMAFLPDGGMLITEKSGDLILFKNGEKQAISGVPEVYNRGQGGLMDIVLHPNYEQNGWIYISYSSSEGDEDGGNTAIMRAKVKDNQLTEKELLYKATPNTTKGQHFGSRMAFDKEGYMYFSIGERGERDINPQDITRDNGKIYRLNDDGSVPGDNPFVNEPDAKAAIYSFGHRNPQGMILHPTTGEIWVHEHGPKGGDEINIIKKAANYGWPVVTHGLNYSGTSITPATSKPGMEDPIYFWIPSIAPSGMAFVTSDKYPHLKNNLLVGSLKFQYLELDILEGEKVVKRERLLDGIGRVRDVKQGPNGYIYVAVEGLGIVKLIENEN
;
A
#
# COMPACT_ATOMS: atom_id res chain seq x y z
N MET A 1 -36.10 20.37 -43.31
CA MET A 1 -35.95 21.27 -44.50
C MET A 1 -34.56 21.80 -44.54
N ILE A 2 -33.84 21.38 -45.55
CA ILE A 2 -32.96 22.11 -46.48
C ILE A 2 -31.59 22.45 -45.88
N ARG A 3 -30.57 21.66 -46.24
CA ARG A 3 -29.54 21.77 -47.33
C ARG A 3 -28.48 22.85 -47.03
N ALA A 4 -27.24 22.76 -47.38
CA ALA A 4 -26.38 21.77 -48.05
C ALA A 4 -24.98 22.44 -48.15
N ASN A 5 -23.98 21.56 -48.23
CA ASN A 5 -22.70 21.65 -48.95
C ASN A 5 -22.24 22.99 -49.57
N LEU A 6 -20.93 23.24 -49.45
CA LEU A 6 -20.12 23.58 -50.65
C LEU A 6 -18.65 23.17 -50.45
N TYR A 7 -18.25 22.34 -51.39
CA TYR A 7 -16.92 21.93 -51.84
C TYR A 7 -16.26 23.03 -52.66
N ASN A 8 -14.93 23.08 -52.74
CA ASN A 8 -14.04 23.05 -53.92
C ASN A 8 -12.81 23.93 -53.67
N GLU A 9 -11.63 23.29 -53.78
CA GLU A 9 -10.72 23.21 -54.91
C GLU A 9 -10.22 24.53 -55.49
N TYR A 10 -8.90 24.71 -55.51
CA TYR A 10 -8.12 25.20 -56.65
C TYR A 10 -6.61 24.93 -56.41
N ASN A 11 -6.07 23.92 -57.07
CA ASN A 11 -5.25 23.95 -58.27
C ASN A 11 -3.78 24.38 -58.16
N GLU A 12 -2.96 23.45 -58.63
CA GLU A 12 -1.55 23.51 -58.93
C GLU A 12 -1.17 24.69 -59.89
N THR A 13 0.06 25.16 -59.72
CA THR A 13 0.80 25.68 -60.89
C THR A 13 2.29 25.34 -60.77
N LEU A 14 2.76 24.55 -61.68
CA LEU A 14 4.15 24.27 -62.01
C LEU A 14 4.82 25.51 -62.60
N ILE A 15 6.08 25.82 -62.23
CA ILE A 15 7.06 26.39 -63.14
C ILE A 15 8.45 25.85 -62.80
N GLU A 16 9.08 25.27 -63.81
CA GLU A 16 10.49 24.89 -63.92
C GLU A 16 11.41 26.13 -63.90
N GLY A 17 12.65 25.91 -63.43
CA GLY A 17 13.70 26.84 -63.82
C GLY A 17 14.98 26.82 -63.01
N SER A 18 15.98 26.17 -63.55
CA SER A 18 17.40 26.53 -63.47
C SER A 18 18.29 26.00 -62.33
N LYS A 19 19.10 25.03 -62.69
CA LYS A 19 20.30 24.55 -61.99
C LYS A 19 21.36 25.68 -61.91
N LYS A 20 21.80 26.05 -60.71
CA LYS A 20 23.13 26.62 -60.47
C LYS A 20 23.83 25.84 -59.37
N LYS A 21 24.92 25.15 -59.74
CA LYS A 21 25.86 24.53 -58.79
C LYS A 21 26.60 25.66 -58.05
N ILE A 22 26.43 25.71 -56.73
CA ILE A 22 27.30 26.50 -55.86
C ILE A 22 28.09 25.48 -55.04
N THR A 23 29.41 25.46 -55.28
CA THR A 23 30.37 24.67 -54.48
C THR A 23 30.72 25.47 -53.24
N MET A 24 30.20 25.09 -52.11
CA MET A 24 30.52 25.67 -50.82
C MET A 24 31.53 24.80 -50.09
N LYS A 25 32.73 25.36 -49.88
CA LYS A 25 33.79 24.74 -49.06
C LYS A 25 33.31 24.79 -47.60
N ILE A 26 33.07 23.60 -47.03
CA ILE A 26 32.76 23.48 -45.59
C ILE A 26 34.09 23.44 -44.83
N ASN A 27 34.37 24.53 -44.11
CA ASN A 27 35.40 24.52 -43.06
C ASN A 27 34.86 23.77 -41.85
N LEU A 28 35.48 22.62 -41.54
CA LEU A 28 35.15 21.81 -40.38
C LEU A 28 35.69 22.50 -39.11
N PHE A 29 34.84 23.24 -38.40
CA PHE A 29 35.14 23.66 -37.01
C PHE A 29 34.76 22.50 -36.13
N ILE A 30 35.74 21.81 -35.56
CA ILE A 30 35.55 20.81 -34.50
C ILE A 30 35.28 21.60 -33.23
N ILE A 31 34.00 21.78 -32.88
CA ILE A 31 33.59 22.22 -31.53
C ILE A 31 33.55 20.95 -30.68
N GLY A 32 34.54 20.82 -29.78
CA GLY A 32 34.58 19.76 -28.79
C GLY A 32 33.36 19.91 -27.83
N PHE A 33 32.36 19.09 -28.04
CA PHE A 33 31.28 18.89 -27.05
C PHE A 33 31.87 18.06 -25.92
N ALA A 34 32.20 18.72 -24.78
CA ALA A 34 32.44 18.02 -23.54
C ALA A 34 31.11 17.38 -23.11
N ALA A 35 30.99 16.10 -23.38
CA ALA A 35 29.90 15.28 -22.82
C ALA A 35 30.07 15.23 -21.32
N LEU A 36 29.38 16.08 -20.58
CA LEU A 36 29.14 15.92 -19.16
C LEU A 36 28.27 14.64 -19.03
N SER A 37 28.94 13.54 -18.75
CA SER A 37 28.27 12.31 -18.35
C SER A 37 27.60 12.56 -17.01
N PHE A 38 26.32 12.93 -17.02
CA PHE A 38 25.46 12.76 -15.85
C PHE A 38 25.37 11.25 -15.62
N THR A 39 26.19 10.75 -14.71
CA THR A 39 25.96 9.44 -14.11
C THR A 39 24.69 9.58 -13.27
N ALA A 40 23.53 9.40 -13.90
CA ALA A 40 22.33 9.03 -13.16
C ALA A 40 22.72 7.75 -12.43
N CYS A 41 22.76 7.79 -11.10
CA CYS A 41 22.72 6.59 -10.28
C CYS A 41 21.37 5.91 -10.58
N ALA A 42 21.30 5.17 -11.68
CA ALA A 42 20.24 4.21 -11.86
C ALA A 42 20.42 3.19 -10.74
N GLN A 43 19.47 3.16 -9.81
CA GLN A 43 19.35 2.09 -8.85
C GLN A 43 19.44 0.78 -9.65
N LYS A 44 20.42 -0.04 -9.34
CA LYS A 44 20.67 -1.30 -10.02
C LYS A 44 19.37 -2.10 -9.90
N ASP A 45 18.74 -2.42 -11.02
CA ASP A 45 17.56 -3.28 -11.05
C ASP A 45 17.94 -4.57 -10.35
N THR A 46 17.52 -4.70 -9.08
CA THR A 46 17.71 -5.93 -8.32
C THR A 46 16.67 -6.89 -8.88
N SER A 47 17.05 -7.65 -9.91
CA SER A 47 16.22 -8.70 -10.47
C SER A 47 15.74 -9.59 -9.32
N ILE A 48 14.43 -9.85 -9.25
CA ILE A 48 13.91 -10.81 -8.31
C ILE A 48 14.44 -12.20 -8.71
N ASN A 49 15.02 -12.91 -7.76
CA ASN A 49 15.57 -14.25 -7.96
C ASN A 49 14.63 -15.29 -7.35
N GLU A 50 14.69 -16.52 -7.85
CA GLU A 50 14.14 -17.65 -7.11
C GLU A 50 14.91 -17.80 -5.80
N SER A 51 14.20 -18.14 -4.72
CA SER A 51 14.86 -18.42 -3.44
C SER A 51 15.77 -19.65 -3.55
N SER A 52 16.94 -19.59 -2.93
CA SER A 52 17.82 -20.73 -2.81
C SER A 52 17.26 -21.82 -1.86
N THR A 53 16.37 -21.43 -0.95
CA THR A 53 15.64 -22.31 -0.05
C THR A 53 14.26 -22.57 -0.66
N SER A 54 13.89 -23.86 -0.72
CA SER A 54 12.57 -24.26 -1.25
C SER A 54 11.50 -24.10 -0.19
N TYR A 55 10.36 -23.55 -0.59
CA TYR A 55 9.20 -23.37 0.27
C TYR A 55 7.95 -23.98 -0.36
N SER A 56 7.12 -24.56 0.49
CA SER A 56 5.78 -25.01 0.19
C SER A 56 4.79 -24.40 1.19
N TYR A 57 3.54 -24.80 1.14
CA TYR A 57 2.55 -24.34 2.10
C TYR A 57 1.58 -25.44 2.53
N GLU A 58 1.02 -25.24 3.71
CA GLU A 58 -0.09 -26.02 4.26
C GLU A 58 -1.32 -25.12 4.39
N THR A 59 -2.46 -25.52 3.82
CA THR A 59 -3.71 -24.77 3.98
C THR A 59 -4.27 -24.96 5.38
N ILE A 60 -4.41 -23.86 6.13
CA ILE A 60 -4.91 -23.84 7.51
C ILE A 60 -6.40 -23.51 7.54
N VAL A 61 -6.83 -22.53 6.73
CA VAL A 61 -8.24 -22.13 6.60
C VAL A 61 -8.57 -22.05 5.12
N SER A 62 -9.43 -22.96 4.63
CA SER A 62 -9.88 -22.99 3.23
C SER A 62 -11.13 -22.15 3.01
N ASP A 63 -11.56 -22.03 1.75
CA ASP A 63 -12.86 -21.46 1.34
C ASP A 63 -13.07 -20.02 1.82
N LEU A 64 -12.05 -19.19 1.67
CA LEU A 64 -12.13 -17.74 1.83
C LEU A 64 -11.98 -17.08 0.46
N GLN A 65 -12.79 -16.06 0.19
CA GLN A 65 -12.79 -15.40 -1.12
C GLN A 65 -11.71 -14.31 -1.20
N ILE A 66 -11.77 -13.34 -0.31
CA ILE A 66 -10.79 -12.26 -0.21
C ILE A 66 -10.47 -12.02 1.27
N PRO A 67 -9.69 -12.93 1.90
CA PRO A 67 -9.25 -12.74 3.29
C PRO A 67 -8.31 -11.53 3.35
N TRP A 68 -8.83 -10.40 3.85
CA TRP A 68 -8.13 -9.13 3.74
C TRP A 68 -7.09 -8.90 4.84
N GLY A 69 -7.41 -9.30 6.05
CA GLY A 69 -6.54 -9.20 7.22
C GLY A 69 -6.73 -10.35 8.19
N MET A 70 -5.72 -10.64 9.02
CA MET A 70 -5.78 -11.67 10.06
C MET A 70 -5.10 -11.19 11.34
N ALA A 71 -5.62 -11.63 12.50
CA ALA A 71 -5.04 -11.38 13.82
C ALA A 71 -5.09 -12.64 14.67
N PHE A 72 -4.00 -12.96 15.37
CA PHE A 72 -3.88 -14.15 16.20
C PHE A 72 -4.26 -13.85 17.64
N LEU A 73 -5.23 -14.58 18.17
CA LEU A 73 -5.65 -14.49 19.57
C LEU A 73 -4.68 -15.27 20.49
N PRO A 74 -4.48 -14.81 21.74
CA PRO A 74 -3.61 -15.49 22.69
C PRO A 74 -4.03 -16.94 23.02
N ASP A 75 -5.32 -17.23 22.86
CA ASP A 75 -5.90 -18.57 23.10
C ASP A 75 -5.76 -19.55 21.91
N GLY A 76 -4.98 -19.17 20.88
CA GLY A 76 -4.72 -19.94 19.67
C GLY A 76 -5.76 -19.77 18.56
N GLY A 77 -6.78 -18.93 18.77
CA GLY A 77 -7.72 -18.54 17.71
C GLY A 77 -7.11 -17.56 16.71
N MET A 78 -7.77 -17.40 15.56
CA MET A 78 -7.44 -16.42 14.54
C MET A 78 -8.70 -15.67 14.13
N LEU A 79 -8.67 -14.34 14.18
CA LEU A 79 -9.68 -13.50 13.58
C LEU A 79 -9.30 -13.21 12.14
N ILE A 80 -10.26 -13.34 11.21
CA ILE A 80 -10.05 -13.15 9.78
C ILE A 80 -11.15 -12.22 9.26
N THR A 81 -10.76 -11.15 8.57
CA THR A 81 -11.70 -10.30 7.86
C THR A 81 -11.83 -10.75 6.41
N GLU A 82 -13.06 -10.96 5.95
CA GLU A 82 -13.39 -11.10 4.54
C GLU A 82 -13.83 -9.74 3.98
N LYS A 83 -13.30 -9.37 2.83
CA LYS A 83 -13.62 -8.08 2.19
C LYS A 83 -15.11 -7.86 2.00
N SER A 84 -15.89 -8.92 1.83
CA SER A 84 -17.36 -8.90 1.71
C SER A 84 -18.07 -8.23 2.89
N GLY A 85 -17.48 -8.26 4.09
CA GLY A 85 -18.05 -7.75 5.34
C GLY A 85 -18.10 -8.80 6.45
N ASP A 86 -17.64 -10.02 6.21
CA ASP A 86 -17.67 -11.09 7.20
C ASP A 86 -16.42 -11.02 8.10
N LEU A 87 -16.63 -11.16 9.40
CA LEU A 87 -15.59 -11.39 10.39
C LEU A 87 -15.70 -12.82 10.90
N ILE A 88 -14.60 -13.57 10.82
CA ILE A 88 -14.56 -15.00 11.11
C ILE A 88 -13.58 -15.24 12.26
N LEU A 89 -14.02 -16.00 13.25
CA LEU A 89 -13.14 -16.64 14.22
C LEU A 89 -12.85 -18.07 13.74
N PHE A 90 -11.57 -18.34 13.49
CA PHE A 90 -11.08 -19.71 13.26
C PHE A 90 -10.40 -20.23 14.51
N LYS A 91 -10.91 -21.32 15.05
CA LYS A 91 -10.37 -21.95 16.27
C LYS A 91 -10.65 -23.45 16.27
N ASN A 92 -9.68 -24.27 16.69
CA ASN A 92 -9.78 -25.74 16.75
C ASN A 92 -10.23 -26.39 15.43
N GLY A 93 -9.81 -25.82 14.29
CA GLY A 93 -10.18 -26.32 12.95
C GLY A 93 -11.56 -25.88 12.45
N GLU A 94 -12.30 -25.07 13.19
CA GLU A 94 -13.65 -24.63 12.85
C GLU A 94 -13.71 -23.13 12.58
N LYS A 95 -14.53 -22.73 11.59
CA LYS A 95 -14.87 -21.34 11.30
C LYS A 95 -16.18 -20.97 11.98
N GLN A 96 -16.18 -19.86 12.72
CA GLN A 96 -17.37 -19.31 13.36
C GLN A 96 -17.55 -17.86 12.91
N ALA A 97 -18.73 -17.50 12.41
CA ALA A 97 -19.02 -16.13 12.06
C ALA A 97 -19.19 -15.26 13.32
N ILE A 98 -18.58 -14.07 13.31
CA ILE A 98 -18.77 -13.06 14.35
C ILE A 98 -19.83 -12.07 13.87
N SER A 99 -20.90 -11.93 14.64
CA SER A 99 -22.01 -11.00 14.36
C SER A 99 -21.69 -9.57 14.84
N GLY A 100 -22.50 -8.60 14.40
CA GLY A 100 -22.40 -7.20 14.85
C GLY A 100 -21.34 -6.38 14.12
N VAL A 101 -20.74 -6.91 13.06
CA VAL A 101 -19.85 -6.18 12.14
C VAL A 101 -20.63 -5.03 11.51
N PRO A 102 -20.05 -3.82 11.36
CA PRO A 102 -20.72 -2.73 10.66
C PRO A 102 -20.99 -3.06 9.20
N GLU A 103 -22.05 -2.49 8.63
CA GLU A 103 -22.27 -2.55 7.19
C GLU A 103 -21.11 -1.88 6.46
N VAL A 104 -20.59 -2.53 5.42
CA VAL A 104 -19.45 -2.04 4.66
C VAL A 104 -19.85 -1.55 3.26
N TYR A 105 -19.25 -0.47 2.81
CA TYR A 105 -19.36 -0.02 1.42
C TYR A 105 -18.47 -0.91 0.53
N ASN A 106 -18.99 -2.09 0.17
CA ASN A 106 -18.26 -3.10 -0.60
C ASN A 106 -18.22 -2.74 -2.10
N ARG A 107 -17.39 -1.76 -2.47
CA ARG A 107 -17.19 -1.34 -3.87
C ARG A 107 -15.71 -1.24 -4.23
N GLY A 108 -15.30 -1.90 -5.31
CA GLY A 108 -13.91 -1.90 -5.76
C GLY A 108 -12.95 -2.48 -4.71
N GLN A 109 -12.06 -1.66 -4.18
CA GLN A 109 -11.12 -2.06 -3.12
C GLN A 109 -11.70 -1.93 -1.70
N GLY A 110 -12.84 -1.26 -1.54
CA GLY A 110 -13.51 -1.09 -0.24
C GLY A 110 -14.22 -2.35 0.23
N GLY A 111 -14.46 -2.46 1.53
CA GLY A 111 -15.08 -3.59 2.22
C GLY A 111 -14.68 -3.62 3.69
N LEU A 112 -14.72 -4.77 4.34
CA LEU A 112 -14.08 -5.03 5.62
C LEU A 112 -12.60 -5.32 5.35
N MET A 113 -11.69 -4.58 6.03
CA MET A 113 -10.29 -4.56 5.61
C MET A 113 -9.37 -5.08 6.71
N ASP A 114 -8.53 -4.26 7.32
CA ASP A 114 -7.55 -4.75 8.29
C ASP A 114 -8.14 -5.04 9.67
N ILE A 115 -7.47 -5.90 10.41
CA ILE A 115 -7.77 -6.20 11.80
C ILE A 115 -6.47 -6.35 12.59
N VAL A 116 -6.38 -5.66 13.73
CA VAL A 116 -5.25 -5.77 14.66
C VAL A 116 -5.76 -5.87 16.10
N LEU A 117 -4.99 -6.55 16.94
CA LEU A 117 -5.24 -6.57 18.38
C LEU A 117 -4.57 -5.35 19.02
N HIS A 118 -5.16 -4.87 20.12
CA HIS A 118 -4.47 -3.95 21.02
C HIS A 118 -3.17 -4.60 21.56
N PRO A 119 -2.05 -3.87 21.73
CA PRO A 119 -0.82 -4.43 22.31
C PRO A 119 -1.03 -5.14 23.65
N ASN A 120 -1.96 -4.65 24.47
CA ASN A 120 -2.36 -5.25 25.75
C ASN A 120 -3.70 -6.00 25.66
N TYR A 121 -3.95 -6.71 24.56
CA TYR A 121 -5.22 -7.42 24.30
C TYR A 121 -5.62 -8.36 25.44
N GLU A 122 -4.68 -9.09 26.02
CA GLU A 122 -4.96 -10.05 27.13
C GLU A 122 -5.59 -9.35 28.35
N GLN A 123 -5.32 -8.05 28.57
CA GLN A 123 -5.85 -7.29 29.69
C GLN A 123 -7.15 -6.58 29.33
N ASN A 124 -7.29 -6.10 28.08
CA ASN A 124 -8.39 -5.20 27.73
C ASN A 124 -9.36 -5.75 26.69
N GLY A 125 -8.98 -6.77 25.92
CA GLY A 125 -9.83 -7.43 24.92
C GLY A 125 -10.13 -6.60 23.68
N TRP A 126 -9.47 -5.44 23.47
CA TRP A 126 -9.75 -4.60 22.33
C TRP A 126 -9.16 -5.15 21.02
N ILE A 127 -9.98 -5.20 20.00
CA ILE A 127 -9.60 -5.36 18.59
C ILE A 127 -9.90 -4.07 17.83
N TYR A 128 -9.12 -3.79 16.79
CA TYR A 128 -9.31 -2.65 15.90
C TYR A 128 -9.57 -3.15 14.51
N ILE A 129 -10.54 -2.54 13.85
CA ILE A 129 -10.99 -2.94 12.52
C ILE A 129 -11.04 -1.69 11.64
N SER A 130 -10.47 -1.78 10.44
CA SER A 130 -10.67 -0.80 9.39
C SER A 130 -11.70 -1.31 8.38
N TYR A 131 -12.54 -0.43 7.89
CA TYR A 131 -13.56 -0.76 6.91
C TYR A 131 -13.94 0.46 6.08
N SER A 132 -14.57 0.25 4.94
CA SER A 132 -15.18 1.32 4.17
C SER A 132 -16.61 1.56 4.66
N SER A 133 -16.88 2.75 5.17
CA SER A 133 -18.19 3.16 5.68
C SER A 133 -18.87 4.11 4.71
N SER A 134 -20.18 3.95 4.54
CA SER A 134 -21.04 4.89 3.81
C SER A 134 -21.68 5.94 4.72
N GLU A 135 -21.42 5.93 6.02
CA GLU A 135 -21.93 6.94 6.94
C GLU A 135 -21.46 8.34 6.53
N GLY A 136 -22.35 9.33 6.60
CA GLY A 136 -22.13 10.71 6.20
C GLY A 136 -23.14 11.18 5.18
N ASP A 137 -23.07 12.47 4.82
CA ASP A 137 -24.07 13.14 3.97
C ASP A 137 -23.82 12.94 2.47
N GLU A 138 -22.58 12.58 2.08
CA GLU A 138 -22.22 12.41 0.67
C GLU A 138 -22.38 10.94 0.23
N ASP A 139 -22.73 10.74 -1.03
CA ASP A 139 -22.79 9.43 -1.66
C ASP A 139 -21.46 8.69 -1.65
N GLY A 140 -21.50 7.36 -1.53
CA GLY A 140 -20.34 6.50 -1.62
C GLY A 140 -19.82 6.06 -0.27
N GLY A 141 -18.49 6.00 -0.11
CA GLY A 141 -17.88 5.58 1.14
C GLY A 141 -16.44 6.04 1.27
N ASN A 142 -15.96 6.05 2.50
CA ASN A 142 -14.56 6.31 2.84
C ASN A 142 -14.12 5.41 4.00
N THR A 143 -12.82 5.40 4.28
CA THR A 143 -12.24 4.57 5.33
C THR A 143 -12.69 5.03 6.72
N ALA A 144 -13.07 4.06 7.53
CA ALA A 144 -13.39 4.22 8.94
C ALA A 144 -12.56 3.24 9.78
N ILE A 145 -12.24 3.64 11.00
CA ILE A 145 -11.55 2.85 12.01
C ILE A 145 -12.43 2.74 13.23
N MET A 146 -12.64 1.53 13.70
CA MET A 146 -13.37 1.26 14.93
C MET A 146 -12.58 0.34 15.85
N ARG A 147 -12.88 0.37 17.17
CA ARG A 147 -12.50 -0.69 18.09
C ARG A 147 -13.74 -1.38 18.65
N ALA A 148 -13.58 -2.63 19.05
CA ALA A 148 -14.62 -3.43 19.65
C ALA A 148 -14.01 -4.54 20.50
N LYS A 149 -14.86 -5.27 21.25
CA LYS A 149 -14.50 -6.54 21.88
C LYS A 149 -15.28 -7.69 21.23
N VAL A 150 -14.68 -8.88 21.26
CA VAL A 150 -15.37 -10.10 20.84
C VAL A 150 -15.85 -10.85 22.06
N LYS A 151 -17.16 -11.09 22.15
CA LYS A 151 -17.77 -11.90 23.20
C LYS A 151 -18.88 -12.74 22.60
N ASP A 152 -18.89 -14.04 22.90
CA ASP A 152 -19.93 -15.00 22.45
C ASP A 152 -20.18 -14.92 20.92
N ASN A 153 -19.13 -14.86 20.12
CA ASN A 153 -19.16 -14.66 18.66
C ASN A 153 -19.91 -13.39 18.20
N GLN A 154 -19.84 -12.35 18.98
CA GLN A 154 -20.43 -11.05 18.66
C GLN A 154 -19.47 -9.90 18.96
N LEU A 155 -19.47 -8.86 18.12
CA LEU A 155 -18.83 -7.59 18.43
C LEU A 155 -19.65 -6.81 19.45
N THR A 156 -19.03 -6.50 20.58
CA THR A 156 -19.58 -5.70 21.69
C THR A 156 -18.71 -4.48 21.94
N GLU A 157 -19.19 -3.53 22.74
CA GLU A 157 -18.46 -2.31 23.11
C GLU A 157 -17.85 -1.60 21.88
N LYS A 158 -18.65 -1.47 20.82
CA LYS A 158 -18.22 -0.89 19.54
C LYS A 158 -18.06 0.63 19.66
N GLU A 159 -16.89 1.14 19.27
CA GLU A 159 -16.57 2.57 19.27
C GLU A 159 -15.97 2.96 17.91
N LEU A 160 -16.57 3.95 17.24
CA LEU A 160 -16.00 4.57 16.05
C LEU A 160 -14.90 5.53 16.48
N LEU A 161 -13.66 5.30 16.04
CA LEU A 161 -12.49 6.10 16.42
C LEU A 161 -12.18 7.17 15.37
N TYR A 162 -12.36 6.85 14.10
CA TYR A 162 -12.13 7.77 12.98
C TYR A 162 -13.02 7.44 11.80
N LYS A 163 -13.49 8.48 11.10
CA LYS A 163 -14.17 8.36 9.82
C LYS A 163 -13.66 9.47 8.89
N ALA A 164 -13.03 9.07 7.79
CA ALA A 164 -12.56 10.01 6.80
C ALA A 164 -13.70 10.62 5.99
N THR A 165 -13.55 11.89 5.65
CA THR A 165 -14.51 12.69 4.87
C THR A 165 -13.80 13.42 3.73
N PRO A 166 -14.53 13.76 2.63
CA PRO A 166 -15.88 13.35 2.29
C PRO A 166 -15.96 11.88 1.84
N ASN A 167 -17.16 11.31 1.79
CA ASN A 167 -17.40 10.08 1.07
C ASN A 167 -17.14 10.27 -0.42
N THR A 168 -16.85 9.20 -1.13
CA THR A 168 -16.69 9.23 -2.60
C THR A 168 -17.22 7.95 -3.21
N THR A 169 -17.80 8.06 -4.41
CA THR A 169 -18.29 6.90 -5.16
C THR A 169 -17.17 6.13 -5.87
N LYS A 170 -15.92 6.61 -5.78
CA LYS A 170 -14.76 5.94 -6.38
C LYS A 170 -14.42 4.66 -5.62
N GLY A 171 -14.09 3.60 -6.35
CA GLY A 171 -13.85 2.27 -5.77
C GLY A 171 -12.39 1.98 -5.45
N GLN A 172 -11.46 2.95 -5.49
CA GLN A 172 -10.03 2.73 -5.30
C GLN A 172 -9.45 3.48 -4.09
N HIS A 173 -8.26 3.04 -3.68
CA HIS A 173 -7.34 3.68 -2.75
C HIS A 173 -7.95 3.99 -1.38
N PHE A 174 -8.38 2.95 -0.67
CA PHE A 174 -8.89 3.08 0.70
C PHE A 174 -7.77 3.09 1.76
N GLY A 175 -6.54 2.65 1.42
CA GLY A 175 -5.48 2.44 2.39
C GLY A 175 -5.82 1.34 3.37
N SER A 176 -6.09 1.70 4.64
CA SER A 176 -6.72 0.88 5.68
C SER A 176 -5.81 0.03 6.56
N ARG A 177 -4.50 -0.08 6.29
CA ARG A 177 -3.59 -0.80 7.20
C ARG A 177 -3.41 -0.06 8.50
N MET A 178 -3.26 -0.86 9.57
CA MET A 178 -3.10 -0.39 10.94
C MET A 178 -1.89 -1.03 11.61
N ALA A 179 -1.21 -0.28 12.47
CA ALA A 179 -0.17 -0.79 13.36
C ALA A 179 -0.14 0.02 14.65
N PHE A 180 0.31 -0.61 15.74
CA PHE A 180 0.64 0.08 16.99
C PHE A 180 2.15 0.25 17.11
N ASP A 181 2.59 1.38 17.66
CA ASP A 181 3.95 1.56 18.11
C ASP A 181 4.17 1.02 19.56
N LYS A 182 5.40 1.15 20.04
CA LYS A 182 5.78 0.66 21.39
C LYS A 182 5.16 1.50 22.52
N GLU A 183 4.79 2.74 22.22
CA GLU A 183 4.15 3.67 23.14
C GLU A 183 2.64 3.45 23.21
N GLY A 184 2.07 2.63 22.31
CA GLY A 184 0.65 2.31 22.24
C GLY A 184 -0.17 3.26 21.38
N TYR A 185 0.46 4.11 20.60
CA TYR A 185 -0.23 4.90 19.58
C TYR A 185 -0.61 4.03 18.40
N MET A 186 -1.83 4.22 17.91
CA MET A 186 -2.34 3.57 16.71
C MET A 186 -2.04 4.41 15.49
N TYR A 187 -1.33 3.82 14.52
CA TYR A 187 -1.15 4.37 13.18
C TYR A 187 -2.08 3.67 12.20
N PHE A 188 -2.62 4.43 11.26
CA PHE A 188 -3.43 3.86 10.18
C PHE A 188 -3.31 4.69 8.90
N SER A 189 -3.62 4.07 7.78
CA SER A 189 -3.52 4.68 6.47
C SER A 189 -4.88 4.93 5.83
N ILE A 190 -4.99 6.02 5.10
CA ILE A 190 -6.11 6.28 4.19
C ILE A 190 -5.53 6.69 2.83
N GLY A 191 -5.91 5.97 1.77
CA GLY A 191 -5.47 6.28 0.41
C GLY A 191 -6.13 7.55 -0.15
N GLU A 192 -5.62 8.05 -1.26
CA GLU A 192 -6.03 9.35 -1.83
C GLU A 192 -7.40 9.35 -2.52
N ARG A 193 -8.07 8.19 -2.57
CA ARG A 193 -9.45 7.99 -3.07
C ARG A 193 -9.64 8.41 -4.53
N GLY A 194 -8.58 8.37 -5.37
CA GLY A 194 -8.62 8.73 -6.78
C GLY A 194 -8.68 10.24 -7.06
N GLU A 195 -8.33 11.08 -6.07
CA GLU A 195 -8.23 12.54 -6.20
C GLU A 195 -6.78 12.99 -5.95
N ARG A 196 -5.86 12.45 -6.76
CA ARG A 196 -4.41 12.62 -6.59
C ARG A 196 -3.94 14.07 -6.58
N ASP A 197 -4.56 14.93 -7.39
CA ASP A 197 -4.13 16.32 -7.57
C ASP A 197 -4.70 17.25 -6.48
N ILE A 198 -5.56 16.72 -5.59
CA ILE A 198 -6.24 17.48 -4.55
C ILE A 198 -5.84 16.97 -3.16
N ASN A 199 -6.06 15.68 -2.88
CA ASN A 199 -6.05 15.17 -1.52
C ASN A 199 -4.64 15.01 -0.90
N PRO A 200 -3.63 14.38 -1.56
CA PRO A 200 -2.41 13.96 -0.86
C PRO A 200 -1.61 15.09 -0.25
N GLN A 201 -1.54 16.24 -0.93
CA GLN A 201 -0.73 17.40 -0.52
C GLN A 201 -1.46 18.41 0.37
N ASP A 202 -2.78 18.27 0.53
CA ASP A 202 -3.60 19.18 1.33
C ASP A 202 -3.89 18.58 2.72
N ILE A 203 -3.27 19.13 3.77
CA ILE A 203 -3.44 18.67 5.16
C ILE A 203 -4.77 19.07 5.79
N THR A 204 -5.56 19.94 5.13
CA THR A 204 -6.92 20.28 5.60
C THR A 204 -7.95 19.21 5.22
N ARG A 205 -7.55 18.25 4.38
CA ARG A 205 -8.39 17.18 3.83
C ARG A 205 -7.93 15.82 4.33
N ASP A 206 -8.88 14.92 4.52
CA ASP A 206 -8.56 13.52 4.62
C ASP A 206 -8.04 12.97 3.27
N ASN A 207 -7.61 11.73 3.27
CA ASN A 207 -7.15 10.96 2.13
C ASN A 207 -5.70 11.26 1.68
N GLY A 208 -4.97 10.19 1.37
CA GLY A 208 -3.56 10.24 1.02
C GLY A 208 -2.66 10.56 2.22
N LYS A 209 -2.95 9.98 3.37
CA LYS A 209 -2.31 10.28 4.65
C LYS A 209 -2.01 9.02 5.47
N ILE A 210 -1.04 9.15 6.38
CA ILE A 210 -0.90 8.31 7.57
C ILE A 210 -1.34 9.12 8.77
N TYR A 211 -2.10 8.51 9.65
CA TYR A 211 -2.70 9.09 10.84
C TYR A 211 -2.10 8.48 12.10
N ARG A 212 -2.14 9.22 13.21
CA ARG A 212 -1.79 8.71 14.53
C ARG A 212 -2.83 9.15 15.57
N LEU A 213 -3.35 8.18 16.32
CA LEU A 213 -4.30 8.37 17.42
C LEU A 213 -3.82 7.66 18.67
N ASN A 214 -4.34 8.06 19.83
CA ASN A 214 -4.37 7.21 21.00
C ASN A 214 -5.26 5.99 20.74
N ASP A 215 -5.14 4.96 21.56
CA ASP A 215 -5.91 3.72 21.47
C ASP A 215 -7.43 3.94 21.61
N ASP A 216 -7.85 5.04 22.23
CA ASP A 216 -9.24 5.44 22.41
C ASP A 216 -9.78 6.37 21.28
N GLY A 217 -8.98 6.65 20.26
CA GLY A 217 -9.34 7.51 19.15
C GLY A 217 -9.10 9.00 19.39
N SER A 218 -8.69 9.41 20.58
CA SER A 218 -8.31 10.80 20.82
C SER A 218 -7.01 11.17 20.11
N VAL A 219 -6.87 12.44 19.73
CA VAL A 219 -5.68 12.93 19.01
C VAL A 219 -4.56 13.22 20.00
N PRO A 220 -3.36 12.63 19.84
CA PRO A 220 -2.20 12.95 20.67
C PRO A 220 -1.82 14.43 20.55
N GLY A 221 -1.59 15.08 21.71
CA GLY A 221 -1.30 16.52 21.77
C GLY A 221 0.03 16.92 21.12
N ASP A 222 0.90 15.96 20.82
CA ASP A 222 2.16 16.15 20.12
C ASP A 222 2.09 15.78 18.62
N ASN A 223 0.89 15.51 18.07
CA ASN A 223 0.74 15.31 16.63
C ASN A 223 1.22 16.55 15.84
N PRO A 224 1.81 16.36 14.65
CA PRO A 224 2.51 17.46 13.95
C PRO A 224 1.62 18.65 13.59
N PHE A 225 0.35 18.41 13.31
CA PHE A 225 -0.56 19.43 12.78
C PHE A 225 -1.66 19.84 13.77
N VAL A 226 -1.54 19.47 15.04
CA VAL A 226 -2.57 19.73 16.07
C VAL A 226 -2.81 21.23 16.30
N ASN A 227 -1.82 22.07 16.04
CA ASN A 227 -1.91 23.53 16.19
C ASN A 227 -1.99 24.29 14.85
N GLU A 228 -2.04 23.56 13.73
CA GLU A 228 -2.16 24.19 12.41
C GLU A 228 -3.63 24.50 12.10
N PRO A 229 -3.96 25.75 11.70
CA PRO A 229 -5.32 26.13 11.35
C PRO A 229 -5.87 25.23 10.24
N ASP A 230 -7.11 24.77 10.40
CA ASP A 230 -7.87 23.96 9.46
C ASP A 230 -7.28 22.58 9.13
N ALA A 231 -6.08 22.25 9.61
CA ALA A 231 -5.48 20.94 9.39
C ALA A 231 -6.23 19.84 10.13
N LYS A 232 -6.24 18.63 9.56
CA LYS A 232 -6.73 17.43 10.25
C LYS A 232 -5.72 17.01 11.31
N ALA A 233 -6.00 17.29 12.56
CA ALA A 233 -5.08 17.11 13.70
C ALA A 233 -4.56 15.67 13.89
N ALA A 234 -5.30 14.67 13.41
CA ALA A 234 -4.89 13.27 13.45
C ALA A 234 -3.82 12.89 12.41
N ILE A 235 -3.54 13.73 11.41
CA ILE A 235 -2.52 13.46 10.39
C ILE A 235 -1.14 13.42 11.02
N TYR A 236 -0.37 12.36 10.68
CA TYR A 236 1.01 12.20 11.09
C TYR A 236 2.01 12.45 9.95
N SER A 237 1.69 11.97 8.73
CA SER A 237 2.41 12.26 7.48
C SER A 237 1.44 12.35 6.31
N PHE A 238 1.89 12.94 5.20
CA PHE A 238 1.03 13.23 4.04
C PHE A 238 1.77 13.00 2.71
N GLY A 239 1.07 13.19 1.59
CA GLY A 239 1.66 12.96 0.28
C GLY A 239 1.72 11.47 -0.11
N HIS A 240 0.79 10.67 0.39
CA HIS A 240 0.67 9.23 0.10
C HIS A 240 -0.37 8.97 -1.01
N ARG A 241 -0.17 7.87 -1.75
CA ARG A 241 -1.15 7.43 -2.76
C ARG A 241 -2.11 6.38 -2.21
N ASN A 242 -1.64 5.19 -1.89
CA ASN A 242 -2.46 4.09 -1.40
C ASN A 242 -1.63 3.11 -0.57
N PRO A 243 -1.33 3.43 0.68
CA PRO A 243 -0.60 2.54 1.57
C PRO A 243 -1.41 1.26 1.86
N GLN A 244 -0.83 0.10 1.58
CA GLN A 244 -1.47 -1.21 1.69
C GLN A 244 -0.77 -2.16 2.66
N GLY A 245 0.42 -1.81 3.14
CA GLY A 245 1.14 -2.49 4.21
C GLY A 245 1.61 -1.48 5.24
N MET A 246 1.56 -1.87 6.52
CA MET A 246 2.05 -1.07 7.65
C MET A 246 2.47 -2.01 8.77
N ILE A 247 3.68 -1.81 9.29
CA ILE A 247 4.21 -2.63 10.37
C ILE A 247 5.23 -1.86 11.20
N LEU A 248 5.28 -2.16 12.48
CA LEU A 248 6.33 -1.71 13.38
C LEU A 248 7.62 -2.49 13.12
N HIS A 249 8.74 -1.81 12.87
CA HIS A 249 10.03 -2.46 12.77
C HIS A 249 10.44 -3.01 14.15
N PRO A 250 10.75 -4.33 14.27
CA PRO A 250 10.88 -4.98 15.57
C PRO A 250 12.04 -4.44 16.42
N THR A 251 13.09 -3.96 15.78
CA THR A 251 14.30 -3.47 16.45
C THR A 251 14.26 -1.95 16.65
N THR A 252 14.05 -1.17 15.58
CA THR A 252 14.13 0.29 15.63
C THR A 252 12.87 0.94 16.24
N GLY A 253 11.71 0.27 16.13
CA GLY A 253 10.44 0.82 16.57
C GLY A 253 9.84 1.86 15.63
N GLU A 254 10.36 1.97 14.41
CA GLU A 254 9.81 2.83 13.37
C GLU A 254 8.64 2.15 12.65
N ILE A 255 7.69 2.94 12.18
CA ILE A 255 6.60 2.46 11.33
C ILE A 255 7.09 2.40 9.88
N TRP A 256 7.09 1.20 9.33
CA TRP A 256 7.35 0.95 7.91
C TRP A 256 6.05 0.78 7.17
N VAL A 257 5.97 1.38 5.99
CA VAL A 257 4.79 1.35 5.12
C VAL A 257 5.24 1.04 3.71
N HIS A 258 4.50 0.22 3.00
CA HIS A 258 4.58 0.21 1.54
C HIS A 258 3.28 0.70 0.92
N GLU A 259 3.38 1.28 -0.24
CA GLU A 259 2.23 1.82 -0.95
C GLU A 259 2.27 1.55 -2.46
N HIS A 260 1.08 1.51 -3.05
CA HIS A 260 0.94 1.33 -4.49
C HIS A 260 1.29 2.61 -5.25
N GLY A 261 2.23 2.52 -6.16
CA GLY A 261 2.38 3.44 -7.27
C GLY A 261 1.32 3.23 -8.36
N PRO A 262 1.37 3.99 -9.45
CA PRO A 262 0.47 3.77 -10.59
C PRO A 262 1.00 2.63 -11.49
N LYS A 263 1.61 2.92 -12.62
CA LYS A 263 2.27 1.92 -13.48
C LYS A 263 3.76 1.89 -13.14
N GLY A 264 4.17 1.06 -12.18
CA GLY A 264 5.47 1.10 -11.51
C GLY A 264 5.49 2.10 -10.35
N GLY A 265 6.59 2.14 -9.60
CA GLY A 265 6.78 3.06 -8.49
C GLY A 265 5.92 2.74 -7.27
N ASP A 266 5.63 1.46 -6.99
CA ASP A 266 5.26 1.05 -5.64
C ASP A 266 6.47 1.29 -4.74
N GLU A 267 6.28 1.63 -3.47
CA GLU A 267 7.34 2.14 -2.61
C GLU A 267 7.34 1.49 -1.23
N ILE A 268 8.53 1.42 -0.59
CA ILE A 268 8.67 1.19 0.85
C ILE A 268 9.16 2.49 1.48
N ASN A 269 8.45 2.94 2.50
CA ASN A 269 8.71 4.17 3.22
C ASN A 269 8.84 3.93 4.73
N ILE A 270 9.78 4.62 5.38
CA ILE A 270 9.86 4.72 6.86
C ILE A 270 9.14 6.00 7.26
N ILE A 271 8.11 5.88 8.10
CA ILE A 271 7.21 6.99 8.39
C ILE A 271 7.79 7.94 9.44
N LYS A 272 7.93 9.20 9.05
CA LYS A 272 8.43 10.30 9.88
C LYS A 272 7.34 11.32 10.17
N LYS A 273 7.41 11.91 11.35
CA LYS A 273 6.50 12.96 11.81
C LYS A 273 6.55 14.19 10.91
N ALA A 274 5.40 14.71 10.48
CA ALA A 274 5.22 15.87 9.60
C ALA A 274 5.78 15.71 8.17
N ALA A 275 6.27 14.51 7.80
CA ALA A 275 6.93 14.31 6.52
C ALA A 275 5.94 14.25 5.35
N ASN A 276 6.40 14.74 4.18
CA ASN A 276 5.70 14.70 2.91
C ASN A 276 6.34 13.64 2.01
N TYR A 277 5.58 12.61 1.61
CA TYR A 277 6.03 11.51 0.75
C TYR A 277 5.81 11.76 -0.75
N GLY A 278 5.43 12.99 -1.09
CA GLY A 278 5.59 13.57 -2.41
C GLY A 278 4.52 13.26 -3.44
N TRP A 279 3.67 12.23 -3.28
CA TRP A 279 2.63 11.93 -4.25
C TRP A 279 1.64 13.11 -4.44
N PRO A 280 1.29 13.53 -5.67
CA PRO A 280 1.80 13.09 -6.98
C PRO A 280 2.92 14.00 -7.54
N VAL A 281 3.49 14.90 -6.73
CA VAL A 281 4.53 15.88 -7.13
C VAL A 281 5.82 15.20 -7.55
N VAL A 282 6.16 14.10 -6.88
CA VAL A 282 7.24 13.18 -7.23
C VAL A 282 6.72 11.75 -7.32
N THR A 283 7.26 10.92 -8.22
CA THR A 283 6.94 9.49 -8.32
C THR A 283 7.90 8.79 -9.27
N HIS A 284 8.18 7.51 -9.02
CA HIS A 284 8.89 6.61 -9.93
C HIS A 284 7.96 5.94 -10.95
N GLY A 285 6.63 6.18 -10.88
CA GLY A 285 5.64 5.56 -11.73
C GLY A 285 5.14 6.45 -12.87
N LEU A 286 4.40 5.82 -13.79
CA LEU A 286 3.79 6.46 -14.94
C LEU A 286 2.27 6.36 -14.85
N ASN A 287 1.54 7.20 -15.60
CA ASN A 287 0.12 6.97 -15.84
C ASN A 287 -0.09 5.58 -16.48
N TYR A 288 -1.25 4.97 -16.30
CA TYR A 288 -1.58 3.69 -16.95
C TYR A 288 -1.53 3.77 -18.48
N SER A 289 -1.73 4.96 -19.06
CA SER A 289 -1.51 5.24 -20.49
C SER A 289 -0.04 5.18 -20.92
N GLY A 290 0.91 5.19 -19.97
CA GLY A 290 2.35 5.25 -20.22
C GLY A 290 2.92 6.66 -20.28
N THR A 291 2.10 7.70 -20.12
CA THR A 291 2.57 9.09 -20.06
C THR A 291 3.15 9.41 -18.68
N SER A 292 4.07 10.36 -18.61
CA SER A 292 4.60 10.86 -17.32
C SER A 292 3.50 11.54 -16.50
N ILE A 293 3.55 11.35 -15.17
CA ILE A 293 2.75 12.12 -14.20
C ILE A 293 3.51 13.39 -13.87
N THR A 294 4.77 13.25 -13.54
CA THR A 294 5.74 14.32 -13.25
C THR A 294 7.11 13.88 -13.78
N PRO A 295 7.98 14.78 -14.18
CA PRO A 295 9.37 14.44 -14.52
C PRO A 295 10.23 14.20 -13.27
N ALA A 296 9.76 14.60 -12.08
CA ALA A 296 10.51 14.53 -10.84
C ALA A 296 10.33 13.19 -10.12
N THR A 297 11.42 12.56 -9.71
CA THR A 297 11.43 11.38 -8.85
C THR A 297 11.81 11.70 -7.41
N SER A 298 12.38 12.89 -7.16
CA SER A 298 12.67 13.43 -5.82
C SER A 298 12.56 14.95 -5.82
N LYS A 299 12.38 15.56 -4.65
CA LYS A 299 12.31 17.02 -4.49
C LYS A 299 12.67 17.41 -3.05
N PRO A 300 13.42 18.50 -2.83
CA PRO A 300 13.69 19.02 -1.49
C PRO A 300 12.40 19.22 -0.67
N GLY A 301 12.39 18.76 0.57
CA GLY A 301 11.22 18.78 1.47
C GLY A 301 10.21 17.66 1.25
N MET A 302 10.54 16.68 0.43
CA MET A 302 9.81 15.43 0.27
C MET A 302 10.73 14.27 0.59
N GLU A 303 10.20 13.22 1.24
CA GLU A 303 10.95 12.03 1.60
C GLU A 303 11.05 11.10 0.39
N ASP A 304 12.26 10.61 0.14
CA ASP A 304 12.49 9.57 -0.85
C ASP A 304 12.20 8.20 -0.24
N PRO A 305 11.62 7.24 -1.01
CA PRO A 305 11.42 5.88 -0.51
C PRO A 305 12.76 5.16 -0.28
N ILE A 306 12.79 4.26 0.69
CA ILE A 306 13.97 3.40 0.92
C ILE A 306 14.10 2.32 -0.18
N TYR A 307 13.00 1.98 -0.83
CA TYR A 307 12.93 1.08 -1.97
C TYR A 307 11.72 1.40 -2.85
N PHE A 308 11.81 1.09 -4.15
CA PHE A 308 10.66 1.14 -5.07
C PHE A 308 10.70 0.02 -6.10
N TRP A 309 9.52 -0.43 -6.53
CA TRP A 309 9.37 -1.49 -7.53
C TRP A 309 9.04 -0.94 -8.92
N ILE A 310 9.80 -1.38 -9.92
CA ILE A 310 9.47 -1.26 -11.35
C ILE A 310 9.75 -2.61 -12.02
N PRO A 311 8.71 -3.29 -12.54
CA PRO A 311 7.30 -2.90 -12.56
C PRO A 311 6.64 -2.97 -11.18
N SER A 312 5.48 -2.29 -11.02
CA SER A 312 4.62 -2.41 -9.84
C SER A 312 4.28 -3.87 -9.56
N ILE A 313 4.43 -4.32 -8.33
CA ILE A 313 4.03 -5.65 -7.85
C ILE A 313 2.65 -5.65 -7.20
N ALA A 314 2.09 -4.45 -6.96
CA ALA A 314 0.92 -4.20 -6.13
C ALA A 314 1.08 -4.85 -4.73
N PRO A 315 2.00 -4.31 -3.89
CA PRO A 315 2.30 -4.88 -2.58
C PRO A 315 1.08 -4.81 -1.66
N SER A 316 0.95 -5.80 -0.77
CA SER A 316 -0.23 -5.95 0.10
C SER A 316 0.16 -6.08 1.58
N GLY A 317 -0.10 -7.21 2.26
CA GLY A 317 0.39 -7.41 3.61
C GLY A 317 1.92 -7.50 3.67
N MET A 318 2.50 -7.17 4.83
CA MET A 318 3.93 -7.26 5.07
C MET A 318 4.23 -7.75 6.49
N ALA A 319 5.35 -8.45 6.65
CA ALA A 319 5.80 -8.95 7.96
C ALA A 319 7.32 -8.99 8.05
N PHE A 320 7.88 -8.47 9.14
CA PHE A 320 9.26 -8.81 9.52
C PHE A 320 9.31 -10.21 10.09
N VAL A 321 10.30 -11.00 9.68
CA VAL A 321 10.51 -12.34 10.21
C VAL A 321 11.47 -12.27 11.39
N THR A 322 10.95 -12.59 12.59
CA THR A 322 11.75 -12.59 13.83
C THR A 322 12.01 -14.01 14.35
N SER A 323 11.29 -15.00 13.84
CA SER A 323 11.34 -16.39 14.26
C SER A 323 12.58 -17.13 13.77
N ASP A 324 13.14 -17.98 14.63
CA ASP A 324 14.23 -18.91 14.28
C ASP A 324 13.76 -20.11 13.43
N LYS A 325 12.45 -20.26 13.20
CA LYS A 325 11.90 -21.32 12.35
C LYS A 325 12.27 -21.18 10.88
N TYR A 326 12.66 -20.00 10.47
CA TYR A 326 13.04 -19.66 9.09
C TYR A 326 14.39 -18.94 9.09
N PRO A 327 15.51 -19.65 9.24
CA PRO A 327 16.83 -19.02 9.34
C PRO A 327 17.16 -18.13 8.15
N HIS A 328 16.76 -18.54 6.93
CA HIS A 328 17.00 -17.75 5.70
C HIS A 328 16.16 -16.47 5.63
N LEU A 329 14.95 -16.49 6.19
CA LEU A 329 14.05 -15.32 6.17
C LEU A 329 14.28 -14.36 7.35
N LYS A 330 14.94 -14.82 8.41
CA LYS A 330 15.08 -14.09 9.67
C LYS A 330 15.72 -12.73 9.47
N ASN A 331 15.18 -11.71 10.15
CA ASN A 331 15.55 -10.28 10.09
C ASN A 331 15.32 -9.61 8.72
N ASN A 332 14.53 -10.23 7.86
CA ASN A 332 14.15 -9.69 6.57
C ASN A 332 12.65 -9.40 6.51
N LEU A 333 12.22 -8.76 5.44
CA LEU A 333 10.85 -8.35 5.21
C LEU A 333 10.18 -9.27 4.19
N LEU A 334 9.00 -9.77 4.52
CA LEU A 334 8.10 -10.45 3.58
C LEU A 334 7.04 -9.48 3.09
N VAL A 335 6.78 -9.48 1.79
CA VAL A 335 5.76 -8.65 1.13
C VAL A 335 4.91 -9.49 0.19
N GLY A 336 3.59 -9.38 0.31
CA GLY A 336 2.67 -10.05 -0.59
C GLY A 336 2.54 -9.32 -1.94
N SER A 337 2.56 -10.05 -3.07
CA SER A 337 2.29 -9.49 -4.39
C SER A 337 0.90 -9.87 -4.88
N LEU A 338 0.04 -8.86 -5.09
CA LEU A 338 -1.28 -9.07 -5.70
C LEU A 338 -1.18 -9.28 -7.22
N LYS A 339 -0.24 -8.59 -7.87
CA LYS A 339 -0.14 -8.59 -9.32
C LYS A 339 0.53 -9.85 -9.86
N PHE A 340 1.64 -10.24 -9.28
CA PHE A 340 2.42 -11.37 -9.76
C PHE A 340 2.17 -12.67 -8.98
N GLN A 341 1.31 -12.62 -7.94
CA GLN A 341 0.80 -13.81 -7.26
C GLN A 341 1.89 -14.66 -6.59
N TYR A 342 2.79 -14.01 -5.85
CA TYR A 342 3.85 -14.63 -5.07
C TYR A 342 4.02 -13.95 -3.71
N LEU A 343 4.76 -14.59 -2.82
CA LEU A 343 5.31 -13.98 -1.62
C LEU A 343 6.74 -13.53 -1.93
N GLU A 344 7.07 -12.26 -1.66
CA GLU A 344 8.39 -11.68 -1.86
C GLU A 344 9.17 -11.63 -0.55
N LEU A 345 10.44 -12.00 -0.59
CA LEU A 345 11.42 -11.76 0.47
C LEU A 345 12.31 -10.60 0.05
N ASP A 346 12.26 -9.52 0.79
CA ASP A 346 13.19 -8.39 0.69
C ASP A 346 14.31 -8.58 1.73
N ILE A 347 15.51 -8.89 1.25
CA ILE A 347 16.70 -9.06 2.09
C ILE A 347 17.26 -7.68 2.42
N LEU A 348 17.44 -7.42 3.72
CA LEU A 348 17.78 -6.13 4.26
C LEU A 348 19.23 -6.05 4.74
N GLU A 349 19.90 -4.94 4.45
CA GLU A 349 21.12 -4.48 5.14
C GLU A 349 20.81 -3.11 5.78
N GLY A 350 20.51 -3.12 7.08
CA GLY A 350 19.94 -1.96 7.76
C GLY A 350 18.55 -1.63 7.18
N GLU A 351 18.37 -0.41 6.68
CA GLU A 351 17.13 0.04 6.06
C GLU A 351 17.09 -0.19 4.54
N LYS A 352 18.09 -0.83 3.94
CA LYS A 352 18.19 -0.99 2.50
C LYS A 352 17.77 -2.38 2.06
N VAL A 353 16.91 -2.47 1.06
CA VAL A 353 16.64 -3.71 0.32
C VAL A 353 17.83 -3.95 -0.62
N VAL A 354 18.62 -5.00 -0.34
CA VAL A 354 19.84 -5.31 -1.13
C VAL A 354 19.62 -6.46 -2.11
N LYS A 355 18.64 -7.32 -1.85
CA LYS A 355 18.27 -8.45 -2.72
C LYS A 355 16.80 -8.77 -2.53
N ARG A 356 16.19 -9.31 -3.59
CA ARG A 356 14.81 -9.78 -3.57
C ARG A 356 14.76 -11.23 -4.00
N GLU A 357 13.94 -12.02 -3.31
CA GLU A 357 13.70 -13.42 -3.64
C GLU A 357 12.21 -13.71 -3.73
N ARG A 358 11.85 -14.61 -4.66
CA ARG A 358 10.48 -15.04 -4.86
C ARG A 358 10.25 -16.35 -4.12
N LEU A 359 9.19 -16.38 -3.31
CA LEU A 359 8.68 -17.54 -2.62
C LEU A 359 7.25 -17.80 -3.09
N LEU A 360 6.83 -19.08 -3.08
CA LEU A 360 5.46 -19.49 -3.40
C LEU A 360 4.95 -18.90 -4.73
N ASP A 361 5.76 -18.97 -5.79
CA ASP A 361 5.40 -18.44 -7.11
C ASP A 361 4.12 -19.09 -7.63
N GLY A 362 3.18 -18.26 -8.11
CA GLY A 362 1.88 -18.72 -8.61
C GLY A 362 0.86 -19.13 -7.54
N ILE A 363 1.10 -18.86 -6.24
CA ILE A 363 0.17 -19.23 -5.16
C ILE A 363 -1.21 -18.55 -5.30
N GLY A 364 -1.28 -17.43 -5.97
CA GLY A 364 -2.46 -16.57 -6.08
C GLY A 364 -2.20 -15.18 -5.52
N ARG A 365 -3.22 -14.34 -5.53
CA ARG A 365 -3.11 -12.96 -5.06
C ARG A 365 -2.94 -12.94 -3.54
N VAL A 366 -1.72 -12.68 -3.09
CA VAL A 366 -1.42 -12.56 -1.65
C VAL A 366 -2.02 -11.27 -1.11
N ARG A 367 -2.83 -11.35 -0.06
CA ARG A 367 -3.54 -10.21 0.52
C ARG A 367 -2.97 -9.76 1.86
N ASP A 368 -2.56 -10.70 2.71
CA ASP A 368 -1.93 -10.40 4.00
C ASP A 368 -0.82 -11.40 4.32
N VAL A 369 0.14 -10.95 5.11
CA VAL A 369 1.27 -11.77 5.60
C VAL A 369 1.48 -11.44 7.08
N LYS A 370 1.50 -12.45 7.94
CA LYS A 370 1.72 -12.29 9.38
C LYS A 370 2.60 -13.40 9.94
N GLN A 371 3.46 -13.06 10.88
CA GLN A 371 4.08 -14.07 11.75
C GLN A 371 3.15 -14.35 12.92
N GLY A 372 2.74 -15.59 13.08
CA GLY A 372 1.91 -16.02 14.22
C GLY A 372 2.71 -16.15 15.51
N PRO A 373 2.04 -16.22 16.69
CA PRO A 373 2.69 -16.32 18.00
C PRO A 373 3.52 -17.61 18.14
N ASN A 374 3.22 -18.62 17.36
CA ASN A 374 3.99 -19.88 17.28
C ASN A 374 5.25 -19.77 16.40
N GLY A 375 5.54 -18.59 15.84
CA GLY A 375 6.70 -18.31 15.01
C GLY A 375 6.57 -18.74 13.54
N TYR A 376 5.45 -19.33 13.12
CA TYR A 376 5.20 -19.65 11.72
C TYR A 376 4.69 -18.41 10.96
N ILE A 377 4.99 -18.36 9.66
CA ILE A 377 4.46 -17.35 8.74
C ILE A 377 3.15 -17.85 8.16
N TYR A 378 2.14 -16.98 8.20
CA TYR A 378 0.83 -17.19 7.61
C TYR A 378 0.57 -16.20 6.50
N VAL A 379 -0.03 -16.67 5.42
CA VAL A 379 -0.28 -15.90 4.21
C VAL A 379 -1.75 -16.01 3.83
N ALA A 380 -2.42 -14.88 3.71
CA ALA A 380 -3.80 -14.80 3.22
C ALA A 380 -3.79 -14.68 1.70
N VAL A 381 -4.49 -15.59 1.02
CA VAL A 381 -4.50 -15.68 -0.45
C VAL A 381 -5.93 -15.69 -0.97
N GLU A 382 -6.24 -14.80 -1.92
CA GLU A 382 -7.57 -14.69 -2.53
C GLU A 382 -7.97 -16.01 -3.20
N GLY A 383 -9.17 -16.52 -2.87
CA GLY A 383 -9.74 -17.75 -3.41
C GLY A 383 -9.15 -19.04 -2.86
N LEU A 384 -8.06 -18.98 -2.09
CA LEU A 384 -7.42 -20.13 -1.45
C LEU A 384 -7.71 -20.17 0.06
N GLY A 385 -7.47 -19.05 0.76
CA GLY A 385 -7.65 -18.96 2.20
C GLY A 385 -6.40 -18.52 2.95
N ILE A 386 -6.21 -19.03 4.18
CA ILE A 386 -5.00 -18.81 4.97
C ILE A 386 -4.11 -20.04 4.88
N VAL A 387 -2.87 -19.82 4.46
CA VAL A 387 -1.87 -20.87 4.38
C VAL A 387 -0.71 -20.58 5.33
N LYS A 388 -0.07 -21.65 5.81
CA LYS A 388 1.15 -21.59 6.60
C LYS A 388 2.35 -21.93 5.71
N LEU A 389 3.37 -21.08 5.74
CA LEU A 389 4.63 -21.32 5.02
C LEU A 389 5.37 -22.49 5.62
N ILE A 390 5.87 -23.37 4.77
CA ILE A 390 6.67 -24.54 5.14
C ILE A 390 8.02 -24.44 4.43
N GLU A 391 9.11 -24.45 5.20
CA GLU A 391 10.44 -24.61 4.63
C GLU A 391 10.66 -26.10 4.35
N ASN A 392 11.00 -26.44 3.12
CA ASN A 392 11.24 -27.81 2.73
C ASN A 392 12.66 -28.22 3.16
N GLU A 393 12.81 -29.40 3.73
CA GLU A 393 14.12 -29.98 3.99
C GLU A 393 14.82 -30.26 2.64
N ASN A 394 16.08 -29.83 2.51
CA ASN A 394 16.92 -30.07 1.33
C ASN A 394 17.48 -31.51 1.36
#